data_a6698b68f9e9bac44ae4c5917f50ef84
#
_entry.id   a6698b68f9e9bac44ae4c5917f50ef84
#
_cell.length_a   1.000
_cell.length_b   1.000
_cell.length_c   1.000
_cell.angle_alpha   90.00
_cell.angle_beta   90.00
_cell.angle_gamma   90.00
#
_symmetry.space_group_name_H-M   'P 1'
#
loop_
_entity.id
_entity.type
_entity.pdbx_description
1 polymer ?
#
loop_
_entity_poly.entity_id
_entity_poly.type
_entity_poly.pdbx_seq_one_letter_code
_entity_poly.pdbx_strand_id
1 'polypeptide(L)'
;MNKFNICADNGQRVLDAMKKIRSEARNSNKSKIIATVKIISEMENWEIDDIDDNYISKTYKVESSAINEEYKVNLTNNNIAKIVDEQNKEKTTFASKEKFKIMIPIKQLENSGELTINVKSDLKTYPILYGKSTVENKQNYVLTVGEFETTSVTKQEKYVANKTKIKVNKQDGDTKLPLQNSKFNLLDGNKKIIYTELTTDEKGNLEVENLIPGTYYLQEIQAPNGYAPYKKLIEITVKLNETVEVTVENFKEPAEEEKEVPDDIVQIKVGEKNEMKKLPRTGF
;
A
#
# COMPACT_ATOMS: atom_id res chain seq x y z
N MET A 1 -19.77 -11.64 -42.64
CA MET A 1 -19.75 -11.33 -44.10
C MET A 1 -21.12 -11.60 -44.67
N ASN A 2 -21.91 -10.57 -44.92
CA ASN A 2 -23.15 -10.75 -45.64
C ASN A 2 -22.81 -11.20 -47.09
N LYS A 3 -23.29 -12.37 -47.44
CA LYS A 3 -23.19 -12.88 -48.81
C LYS A 3 -24.04 -12.02 -49.70
N PHE A 4 -23.46 -11.00 -50.29
CA PHE A 4 -24.09 -10.39 -51.49
C PHE A 4 -24.13 -11.46 -52.56
N ASN A 5 -25.33 -11.71 -53.06
CA ASN A 5 -25.53 -12.67 -54.15
C ASN A 5 -24.95 -12.04 -55.46
N ILE A 6 -23.73 -12.42 -55.81
CA ILE A 6 -23.00 -11.88 -56.97
C ILE A 6 -23.45 -12.66 -58.24
N CYS A 7 -24.73 -12.67 -58.52
CA CYS A 7 -25.26 -13.46 -59.64
C CYS A 7 -25.43 -12.67 -60.96
N ALA A 8 -24.85 -11.45 -61.03
CA ALA A 8 -24.89 -10.67 -62.28
C ALA A 8 -23.64 -9.79 -62.38
N ASP A 9 -23.21 -9.45 -63.61
CA ASP A 9 -22.08 -8.56 -63.91
C ASP A 9 -22.07 -7.26 -63.07
N ASN A 10 -23.25 -6.76 -62.73
CA ASN A 10 -23.41 -5.59 -61.89
C ASN A 10 -23.01 -5.79 -60.42
N GLY A 11 -23.20 -7.00 -59.89
CA GLY A 11 -22.78 -7.34 -58.53
C GLY A 11 -21.28 -7.38 -58.35
N GLN A 12 -20.55 -7.95 -59.31
CA GLN A 12 -19.10 -7.96 -59.33
C GLN A 12 -18.53 -6.55 -59.47
N ARG A 13 -19.10 -5.71 -60.33
CA ARG A 13 -18.69 -4.30 -60.48
C ARG A 13 -18.87 -3.48 -59.20
N VAL A 14 -19.96 -3.68 -58.49
CA VAL A 14 -20.19 -3.07 -57.22
C VAL A 14 -19.18 -3.51 -56.17
N LEU A 15 -18.89 -4.81 -56.08
CA LEU A 15 -17.87 -5.38 -55.18
C LEU A 15 -16.47 -4.81 -55.47
N ASP A 16 -16.10 -4.72 -56.73
CA ASP A 16 -14.80 -4.19 -57.14
C ASP A 16 -14.66 -2.70 -56.87
N ALA A 17 -15.75 -1.93 -57.07
CA ALA A 17 -15.81 -0.53 -56.70
C ALA A 17 -15.67 -0.35 -55.19
N MET A 18 -16.34 -1.18 -54.38
CA MET A 18 -16.22 -1.16 -52.90
C MET A 18 -14.81 -1.49 -52.44
N LYS A 19 -14.18 -2.50 -53.04
CA LYS A 19 -12.79 -2.87 -52.75
C LYS A 19 -11.83 -1.71 -53.10
N LYS A 20 -12.02 -1.06 -54.22
CA LYS A 20 -11.23 0.10 -54.65
C LYS A 20 -11.37 1.27 -53.67
N ILE A 21 -12.59 1.66 -53.32
CA ILE A 21 -12.84 2.73 -52.33
C ILE A 21 -12.18 2.41 -51.02
N ARG A 22 -12.35 1.18 -50.51
CA ARG A 22 -11.73 0.74 -49.25
C ARG A 22 -10.21 0.85 -49.30
N SER A 23 -9.61 0.47 -50.41
CA SER A 23 -8.17 0.58 -50.64
C SER A 23 -7.71 2.05 -50.67
N GLU A 24 -8.41 2.89 -51.42
CA GLU A 24 -8.11 4.33 -51.53
C GLU A 24 -8.29 5.06 -50.19
N ALA A 25 -9.35 4.73 -49.45
CA ALA A 25 -9.60 5.29 -48.09
C ALA A 25 -8.51 4.90 -47.09
N ARG A 26 -8.02 3.64 -47.16
CA ARG A 26 -6.91 3.16 -46.31
C ARG A 26 -5.59 3.83 -46.64
N ASN A 27 -5.37 4.14 -47.92
CA ASN A 27 -4.14 4.75 -48.38
C ASN A 27 -4.18 6.29 -48.39
N SER A 28 -5.36 6.89 -48.05
CA SER A 28 -5.47 8.35 -48.01
C SER A 28 -4.85 8.88 -46.69
N ASN A 29 -3.91 9.82 -46.82
CA ASN A 29 -3.33 10.58 -45.71
C ASN A 29 -4.30 11.62 -45.12
N LYS A 30 -5.58 11.65 -45.49
CA LYS A 30 -6.57 12.53 -44.91
C LYS A 30 -7.00 11.95 -43.58
N SER A 31 -6.99 12.78 -42.56
CA SER A 31 -7.20 12.47 -41.14
C SER A 31 -8.31 11.44 -40.95
N LYS A 32 -7.93 10.19 -40.68
CA LYS A 32 -8.77 9.24 -39.97
C LYS A 32 -9.24 9.93 -38.69
N ILE A 33 -10.50 9.84 -38.38
CA ILE A 33 -10.96 10.11 -37.01
C ILE A 33 -10.34 8.98 -36.21
N ILE A 34 -9.19 9.26 -35.57
CA ILE A 34 -8.51 8.30 -34.73
C ILE A 34 -9.37 8.15 -33.47
N ALA A 35 -9.88 6.95 -33.26
CA ALA A 35 -10.55 6.66 -32.01
C ALA A 35 -9.54 6.79 -30.87
N THR A 36 -9.95 7.51 -29.83
CA THR A 36 -9.08 7.80 -28.67
C THR A 36 -9.49 7.00 -27.45
N VAL A 37 -8.50 6.61 -26.67
CA VAL A 37 -8.68 6.00 -25.34
C VAL A 37 -7.98 6.86 -24.32
N LYS A 38 -8.59 7.04 -23.15
CA LYS A 38 -8.05 7.82 -22.05
C LYS A 38 -8.13 7.03 -20.76
N ILE A 39 -7.09 7.11 -19.93
CA ILE A 39 -7.07 6.61 -18.55
C ILE A 39 -7.40 7.78 -17.64
N ILE A 40 -8.48 7.67 -16.89
CA ILE A 40 -8.93 8.69 -15.94
C ILE A 40 -8.79 8.13 -14.55
N SER A 41 -8.10 8.86 -13.69
CA SER A 41 -8.06 8.58 -12.26
C SER A 41 -9.34 9.11 -11.63
N GLU A 42 -10.00 8.31 -10.81
CA GLU A 42 -11.18 8.75 -10.04
C GLU A 42 -10.80 9.42 -8.71
N MET A 43 -9.53 9.30 -8.32
CA MET A 43 -8.97 9.85 -7.10
C MET A 43 -7.75 10.69 -7.44
N GLU A 44 -7.54 11.78 -6.72
CA GLU A 44 -6.35 12.62 -6.89
C GLU A 44 -5.12 11.96 -6.27
N ASN A 45 -5.26 11.44 -5.07
CA ASN A 45 -4.19 10.85 -4.28
C ASN A 45 -4.33 9.34 -4.13
N TRP A 46 -3.26 8.68 -3.75
CA TRP A 46 -3.28 7.33 -3.23
C TRP A 46 -3.90 7.34 -1.84
N GLU A 47 -4.80 6.42 -1.57
CA GLU A 47 -5.47 6.27 -0.29
C GLU A 47 -5.29 4.86 0.25
N ILE A 48 -5.50 4.65 1.55
CA ILE A 48 -5.54 3.31 2.12
C ILE A 48 -6.69 2.57 1.46
N ASP A 49 -6.44 1.35 1.00
CA ASP A 49 -7.47 0.55 0.35
C ASP A 49 -8.60 0.22 1.33
N ASP A 50 -9.84 0.38 0.88
CA ASP A 50 -11.06 0.23 1.67
C ASP A 50 -11.38 -1.23 2.05
N ILE A 51 -10.75 -2.19 1.40
CA ILE A 51 -10.94 -3.64 1.63
C ILE A 51 -9.74 -4.25 2.36
N ASP A 52 -8.51 -3.77 2.08
CA ASP A 52 -7.27 -4.30 2.66
C ASP A 52 -6.34 -3.15 3.07
N ASP A 53 -6.36 -2.79 4.34
CA ASP A 53 -5.59 -1.69 4.94
C ASP A 53 -4.06 -1.86 4.89
N ASN A 54 -3.56 -3.02 4.47
CA ASN A 54 -2.14 -3.25 4.19
C ASN A 54 -1.67 -2.64 2.86
N TYR A 55 -2.58 -2.10 2.05
CA TYR A 55 -2.31 -1.54 0.74
C TYR A 55 -2.76 -0.08 0.65
N ILE A 56 -2.05 0.68 -0.16
CA ILE A 56 -2.63 1.88 -0.78
C ILE A 56 -3.19 1.51 -2.14
N SER A 57 -4.28 2.16 -2.52
CA SER A 57 -4.92 1.94 -3.81
C SER A 57 -5.29 3.23 -4.50
N LYS A 58 -5.47 3.15 -5.81
CA LYS A 58 -5.99 4.22 -6.65
C LYS A 58 -6.85 3.62 -7.76
N THR A 59 -8.06 4.17 -7.93
CA THR A 59 -9.05 3.66 -8.89
C THR A 59 -9.02 4.44 -10.19
N TYR A 60 -9.17 3.71 -11.29
CA TYR A 60 -9.13 4.23 -12.65
C TYR A 60 -10.30 3.70 -13.46
N LYS A 61 -10.73 4.52 -14.42
CA LYS A 61 -11.64 4.13 -15.49
C LYS A 61 -11.02 4.42 -16.86
N VAL A 62 -11.47 3.69 -17.86
CA VAL A 62 -11.06 3.88 -19.24
C VAL A 62 -12.23 4.49 -20.01
N GLU A 63 -11.98 5.62 -20.64
CA GLU A 63 -12.94 6.28 -21.56
C GLU A 63 -12.46 6.15 -22.99
N SER A 64 -13.38 5.84 -23.89
CA SER A 64 -13.12 5.67 -25.32
C SER A 64 -14.10 6.50 -26.14
N SER A 65 -13.61 7.08 -27.24
CA SER A 65 -14.46 7.80 -28.23
C SER A 65 -15.19 6.87 -29.20
N ALA A 66 -14.91 5.56 -29.15
CA ALA A 66 -15.55 4.54 -29.96
C ALA A 66 -15.97 3.33 -29.09
N ILE A 67 -16.80 2.47 -29.66
CA ILE A 67 -17.27 1.26 -28.95
C ILE A 67 -16.10 0.33 -28.74
N ASN A 68 -15.88 -0.07 -27.48
CA ASN A 68 -15.00 -1.15 -27.09
C ASN A 68 -15.78 -2.18 -26.27
N GLU A 69 -15.40 -3.44 -26.36
CA GLU A 69 -16.00 -4.52 -25.59
C GLU A 69 -15.18 -4.77 -24.31
N GLU A 70 -13.86 -4.72 -24.46
CA GLU A 70 -12.91 -4.93 -23.36
C GLU A 70 -11.65 -4.09 -23.55
N TYR A 71 -10.88 -3.95 -22.47
CA TYR A 71 -9.54 -3.39 -22.49
C TYR A 71 -8.59 -4.19 -21.61
N LYS A 72 -7.30 -4.17 -21.94
CA LYS A 72 -6.24 -4.82 -21.18
C LYS A 72 -5.38 -3.78 -20.51
N VAL A 73 -5.08 -4.01 -19.24
CA VAL A 73 -4.22 -3.16 -18.42
C VAL A 73 -2.92 -3.90 -18.11
N ASN A 74 -1.81 -3.20 -18.23
CA ASN A 74 -0.48 -3.69 -17.87
C ASN A 74 0.30 -2.59 -17.18
N LEU A 75 1.16 -2.96 -16.23
CA LEU A 75 2.09 -2.04 -15.56
C LEU A 75 3.50 -2.24 -16.07
N THR A 76 4.23 -1.15 -16.24
CA THR A 76 5.68 -1.14 -16.51
C THR A 76 6.38 -0.18 -15.54
N ASN A 77 7.68 -0.33 -15.39
CA ASN A 77 8.50 0.39 -14.41
C ASN A 77 8.00 0.18 -12.97
N ASN A 78 7.56 -1.04 -12.67
CA ASN A 78 6.98 -1.36 -11.37
C ASN A 78 7.25 -2.82 -10.99
N ASN A 79 7.69 -3.02 -9.74
CA ASN A 79 7.95 -4.34 -9.16
C ASN A 79 7.07 -4.66 -7.95
N ILE A 80 6.25 -3.71 -7.48
CA ILE A 80 5.54 -3.80 -6.22
C ILE A 80 4.02 -3.67 -6.33
N ALA A 81 3.50 -3.02 -7.40
CA ALA A 81 2.07 -2.82 -7.57
C ALA A 81 1.40 -3.98 -8.30
N LYS A 82 0.15 -4.22 -8.01
CA LYS A 82 -0.73 -5.16 -8.70
C LYS A 82 -1.97 -4.48 -9.26
N ILE A 83 -2.54 -5.08 -10.32
CA ILE A 83 -3.78 -4.65 -10.94
C ILE A 83 -4.89 -5.55 -10.42
N VAL A 84 -5.98 -4.94 -9.94
CA VAL A 84 -7.12 -5.67 -9.39
C VAL A 84 -8.45 -5.07 -9.86
N ASP A 85 -9.54 -5.82 -9.72
CA ASP A 85 -10.90 -5.30 -9.85
C ASP A 85 -11.34 -4.56 -8.57
N GLU A 86 -12.57 -4.07 -8.55
CA GLU A 86 -13.14 -3.33 -7.40
C GLU A 86 -13.27 -4.19 -6.13
N GLN A 87 -13.18 -5.52 -6.22
CA GLN A 87 -13.17 -6.47 -5.10
C GLN A 87 -11.77 -6.96 -4.71
N ASN A 88 -10.72 -6.29 -5.17
CA ASN A 88 -9.31 -6.61 -4.94
C ASN A 88 -8.85 -7.96 -5.53
N LYS A 89 -9.59 -8.52 -6.48
CA LYS A 89 -9.18 -9.73 -7.20
C LYS A 89 -8.27 -9.36 -8.36
N GLU A 90 -7.12 -10.01 -8.47
CA GLU A 90 -6.18 -9.77 -9.56
C GLU A 90 -6.80 -10.03 -10.93
N LYS A 91 -6.72 -9.04 -11.79
CA LYS A 91 -7.33 -9.04 -13.12
C LYS A 91 -6.59 -8.06 -14.03
N THR A 92 -6.40 -8.43 -15.29
CA THR A 92 -5.73 -7.58 -16.29
C THR A 92 -6.58 -7.25 -17.50
N THR A 93 -7.71 -7.95 -17.69
CA THR A 93 -8.67 -7.68 -18.77
C THR A 93 -10.00 -7.29 -18.15
N PHE A 94 -10.53 -6.17 -18.56
CA PHE A 94 -11.73 -5.54 -18.01
C PHE A 94 -12.75 -5.30 -19.11
N ALA A 95 -14.03 -5.48 -18.79
CA ALA A 95 -15.11 -5.12 -19.70
C ALA A 95 -15.18 -3.59 -19.90
N SER A 96 -15.78 -3.15 -20.99
CA SER A 96 -16.04 -1.73 -21.23
C SER A 96 -16.78 -1.10 -20.04
N LYS A 97 -16.31 0.03 -19.56
CA LYS A 97 -16.80 0.76 -18.37
C LYS A 97 -16.50 0.12 -17.00
N GLU A 98 -15.99 -1.09 -16.94
CA GLU A 98 -15.49 -1.65 -15.70
C GLU A 98 -14.29 -0.83 -15.21
N LYS A 99 -14.18 -0.64 -13.91
CA LYS A 99 -13.05 0.06 -13.30
C LYS A 99 -11.97 -0.91 -12.88
N PHE A 100 -10.76 -0.43 -12.74
CA PHE A 100 -9.67 -1.18 -12.15
C PHE A 100 -8.98 -0.36 -11.06
N LYS A 101 -8.42 -1.06 -10.09
CA LYS A 101 -7.55 -0.48 -9.06
C LYS A 101 -6.11 -0.91 -9.28
N ILE A 102 -5.21 -0.03 -8.92
CA ILE A 102 -3.79 -0.36 -8.72
C ILE A 102 -3.55 -0.33 -7.23
N MET A 103 -2.97 -1.40 -6.70
CA MET A 103 -2.68 -1.56 -5.28
C MET A 103 -1.19 -1.70 -5.06
N ILE A 104 -0.66 -1.02 -4.04
CA ILE A 104 0.74 -1.08 -3.65
C ILE A 104 0.81 -1.47 -2.16
N PRO A 105 1.56 -2.53 -1.78
CA PRO A 105 1.72 -2.89 -0.38
C PRO A 105 2.44 -1.79 0.40
N ILE A 106 1.88 -1.32 1.51
CA ILE A 106 2.45 -0.23 2.32
C ILE A 106 3.85 -0.59 2.82
N LYS A 107 4.06 -1.86 3.19
CA LYS A 107 5.38 -2.38 3.63
C LYS A 107 6.48 -2.31 2.58
N GLN A 108 6.14 -2.19 1.29
CA GLN A 108 7.10 -2.09 0.19
C GLN A 108 7.33 -0.64 -0.27
N LEU A 109 6.70 0.33 0.38
CA LEU A 109 6.87 1.76 0.10
C LEU A 109 8.09 2.34 0.85
N GLU A 110 9.24 1.68 0.77
CA GLU A 110 10.48 2.20 1.38
C GLU A 110 10.97 3.47 0.71
N ASN A 111 10.75 3.57 -0.60
CA ASN A 111 11.14 4.71 -1.42
C ASN A 111 9.97 5.21 -2.26
N SER A 112 9.98 6.50 -2.55
CA SER A 112 9.10 7.08 -3.57
C SER A 112 9.48 6.58 -4.95
N GLY A 113 8.51 6.46 -5.83
CA GLY A 113 8.74 5.98 -7.18
C GLY A 113 7.63 6.37 -8.14
N GLU A 114 7.71 5.81 -9.35
CA GLU A 114 6.68 5.95 -10.35
C GLU A 114 6.42 4.61 -11.06
N LEU A 115 5.22 4.45 -11.54
CA LEU A 115 4.80 3.34 -12.38
C LEU A 115 4.12 3.87 -13.65
N THR A 116 4.12 3.07 -14.70
CA THR A 116 3.43 3.41 -15.94
C THR A 116 2.29 2.43 -16.18
N ILE A 117 1.09 2.97 -16.28
CA ILE A 117 -0.12 2.24 -16.64
C ILE A 117 -0.21 2.22 -18.16
N ASN A 118 -0.30 1.04 -18.74
CA ASN A 118 -0.53 0.86 -20.17
C ASN A 118 -1.90 0.22 -20.37
N VAL A 119 -2.77 0.88 -21.12
CA VAL A 119 -4.07 0.36 -21.51
C VAL A 119 -4.08 0.12 -23.00
N LYS A 120 -4.51 -1.08 -23.41
CA LYS A 120 -4.70 -1.49 -24.78
C LYS A 120 -6.13 -1.93 -25.00
N SER A 121 -6.76 -1.42 -26.05
CA SER A 121 -8.15 -1.75 -26.39
C SER A 121 -8.34 -1.86 -27.90
N ASP A 122 -9.18 -2.79 -28.31
CA ASP A 122 -9.65 -2.91 -29.68
C ASP A 122 -10.96 -2.14 -29.82
N LEU A 123 -10.91 -1.04 -30.56
CA LEU A 123 -12.03 -0.14 -30.78
C LEU A 123 -12.74 -0.49 -32.08
N LYS A 124 -14.06 -0.61 -32.01
CA LYS A 124 -14.91 -0.81 -33.18
C LYS A 124 -15.32 0.55 -33.74
N THR A 125 -14.88 0.83 -34.94
CA THR A 125 -15.18 2.07 -35.67
C THR A 125 -16.04 1.77 -36.88
N TYR A 126 -16.85 2.73 -37.30
CA TYR A 126 -17.70 2.65 -38.48
C TYR A 126 -17.40 3.83 -39.39
N PRO A 127 -16.27 3.79 -40.13
CA PRO A 127 -15.95 4.88 -41.05
C PRO A 127 -17.01 4.99 -42.15
N ILE A 128 -17.40 6.20 -42.45
CA ILE A 128 -18.28 6.50 -43.59
C ILE A 128 -17.38 6.72 -44.82
N LEU A 129 -17.55 5.87 -45.81
CA LEU A 129 -16.86 5.94 -47.08
C LEU A 129 -17.82 6.54 -48.12
N TYR A 130 -17.43 7.67 -48.68
CA TYR A 130 -18.20 8.32 -49.76
C TYR A 130 -17.53 8.08 -51.10
N GLY A 131 -18.25 7.46 -52.02
CA GLY A 131 -17.80 7.24 -53.39
C GLY A 131 -18.54 8.18 -54.37
N LYS A 132 -17.80 9.07 -55.00
CA LYS A 132 -18.32 9.91 -56.07
C LYS A 132 -18.15 9.22 -57.42
N SER A 133 -19.25 9.13 -58.18
CA SER A 133 -19.17 8.63 -59.57
C SER A 133 -18.35 9.61 -60.45
N THR A 134 -17.45 9.08 -61.23
CA THR A 134 -16.74 9.83 -62.27
C THR A 134 -17.48 9.82 -63.60
N VAL A 135 -18.56 9.09 -63.68
CA VAL A 135 -19.42 8.98 -64.86
C VAL A 135 -20.64 9.85 -64.68
N GLU A 136 -20.94 10.68 -65.66
CA GLU A 136 -22.11 11.54 -65.68
C GLU A 136 -23.39 10.73 -65.58
N ASN A 137 -24.37 11.22 -64.83
CA ASN A 137 -25.66 10.56 -64.56
C ASN A 137 -25.58 9.22 -63.81
N LYS A 138 -24.49 8.92 -63.10
CA LYS A 138 -24.42 7.79 -62.17
C LYS A 138 -24.52 8.28 -60.72
N GLN A 139 -25.19 7.45 -59.90
CA GLN A 139 -25.41 7.74 -58.52
C GLN A 139 -24.11 7.61 -57.70
N ASN A 140 -23.88 8.56 -56.80
CA ASN A 140 -22.89 8.45 -55.75
C ASN A 140 -23.37 7.43 -54.70
N TYR A 141 -22.41 6.87 -53.95
CA TYR A 141 -22.77 5.93 -52.92
C TYR A 141 -22.03 6.23 -51.63
N VAL A 142 -22.66 5.84 -50.53
CA VAL A 142 -22.11 5.91 -49.16
C VAL A 142 -22.09 4.51 -48.63
N LEU A 143 -20.98 4.15 -48.03
CA LEU A 143 -20.76 2.84 -47.39
C LEU A 143 -20.22 3.06 -45.99
N THR A 144 -20.71 2.26 -45.05
CA THR A 144 -20.10 2.14 -43.72
C THR A 144 -19.68 0.70 -43.53
N VAL A 145 -18.48 0.50 -42.98
CA VAL A 145 -17.90 -0.80 -42.69
C VAL A 145 -17.39 -0.79 -41.25
N GLY A 146 -17.78 -1.78 -40.45
CA GLY A 146 -17.20 -1.98 -39.16
C GLY A 146 -15.73 -2.38 -39.27
N GLU A 147 -14.85 -1.65 -38.66
CA GLU A 147 -13.42 -1.94 -38.55
C GLU A 147 -13.01 -1.99 -37.07
N PHE A 148 -12.05 -2.87 -36.76
CA PHE A 148 -11.42 -2.88 -35.47
C PHE A 148 -10.06 -2.17 -35.58
N GLU A 149 -9.79 -1.26 -34.65
CA GLU A 149 -8.53 -0.56 -34.52
C GLU A 149 -7.98 -0.76 -33.12
N THR A 150 -6.85 -1.41 -33.02
CA THR A 150 -6.14 -1.54 -31.75
C THR A 150 -5.48 -0.22 -31.42
N THR A 151 -5.80 0.32 -30.26
CA THR A 151 -5.18 1.54 -29.74
C THR A 151 -4.58 1.28 -28.35
N SER A 152 -3.61 2.08 -27.98
CA SER A 152 -3.00 2.03 -26.66
C SER A 152 -2.79 3.43 -26.11
N VAL A 153 -2.82 3.54 -24.79
CA VAL A 153 -2.55 4.77 -24.06
C VAL A 153 -1.74 4.44 -22.81
N THR A 154 -0.88 5.36 -22.44
CA THR A 154 -0.07 5.26 -21.22
C THR A 154 -0.36 6.42 -20.28
N LYS A 155 -0.26 6.16 -18.96
CA LYS A 155 -0.36 7.16 -17.91
C LYS A 155 0.72 6.88 -16.87
N GLN A 156 1.51 7.88 -16.55
CA GLN A 156 2.47 7.81 -15.45
C GLN A 156 1.78 8.19 -14.14
N GLU A 157 2.05 7.43 -13.10
CA GLU A 157 1.59 7.68 -11.74
C GLU A 157 2.78 7.62 -10.78
N LYS A 158 2.81 8.60 -9.87
CA LYS A 158 3.85 8.68 -8.83
C LYS A 158 3.26 8.23 -7.50
N TYR A 159 4.08 7.57 -6.71
CA TYR A 159 3.77 7.24 -5.32
C TYR A 159 4.90 7.70 -4.40
N VAL A 160 4.58 7.94 -3.14
CA VAL A 160 5.54 8.42 -2.14
C VAL A 160 5.91 7.31 -1.17
N ALA A 161 7.12 7.40 -0.61
CA ALA A 161 7.57 6.49 0.43
C ALA A 161 6.64 6.58 1.66
N ASN A 162 6.44 5.44 2.32
CA ASN A 162 5.77 5.41 3.61
C ASN A 162 6.68 6.01 4.68
N LYS A 163 6.24 7.10 5.31
CA LYS A 163 6.93 7.77 6.42
C LYS A 163 6.17 7.67 7.74
N THR A 164 5.23 6.74 7.82
CA THR A 164 4.44 6.52 9.04
C THR A 164 5.33 6.01 10.16
N LYS A 165 5.39 6.72 11.28
CA LYS A 165 6.22 6.35 12.41
C LYS A 165 5.64 6.75 13.76
N ILE A 166 6.06 6.01 14.79
CA ILE A 166 5.88 6.37 16.19
C ILE A 166 7.24 6.78 16.75
N LYS A 167 7.27 7.91 17.42
CA LYS A 167 8.41 8.39 18.19
C LYS A 167 8.04 8.44 19.65
N VAL A 168 8.81 7.77 20.49
CA VAL A 168 8.65 7.76 21.94
C VAL A 168 9.70 8.68 22.55
N ASN A 169 9.27 9.59 23.41
CA ASN A 169 10.12 10.45 24.22
C ASN A 169 10.01 9.98 25.66
N LYS A 170 11.05 9.33 26.18
CA LYS A 170 11.10 8.79 27.52
C LYS A 170 11.77 9.79 28.47
N GLN A 171 11.10 10.15 29.54
CA GLN A 171 11.61 11.17 30.49
C GLN A 171 11.27 10.85 31.95
N ASP A 172 12.03 11.42 32.85
CA ASP A 172 11.75 11.49 34.27
C ASP A 172 10.50 12.34 34.53
N GLY A 173 9.54 11.82 35.27
CA GLY A 173 8.28 12.46 35.53
C GLY A 173 8.38 13.76 36.34
N ASP A 174 9.41 13.92 37.16
CA ASP A 174 9.64 15.09 38.00
C ASP A 174 10.57 16.12 37.33
N THR A 175 11.73 15.68 36.86
CA THR A 175 12.77 16.56 36.35
C THR A 175 12.67 16.83 34.85
N LYS A 176 11.88 16.02 34.12
CA LYS A 176 11.73 16.02 32.65
C LYS A 176 13.03 15.72 31.89
N LEU A 177 14.04 15.21 32.58
CA LEU A 177 15.29 14.76 31.95
C LEU A 177 15.06 13.46 31.16
N PRO A 178 15.76 13.29 30.02
CA PRO A 178 15.61 12.07 29.22
C PRO A 178 16.07 10.82 29.97
N LEU A 179 15.41 9.70 29.72
CA LEU A 179 15.70 8.41 30.32
C LEU A 179 16.06 7.39 29.24
N GLN A 180 17.31 6.92 29.28
CA GLN A 180 17.84 5.88 28.41
C GLN A 180 17.56 4.47 28.96
N ASN A 181 17.71 3.45 28.11
CA ASN A 181 17.64 2.03 28.45
C ASN A 181 16.28 1.55 28.97
N SER A 182 15.21 2.31 28.76
CA SER A 182 13.85 1.78 28.90
C SER A 182 13.56 0.83 27.76
N LYS A 183 12.96 -0.33 28.03
CA LYS A 183 12.57 -1.29 27.01
C LYS A 183 11.06 -1.34 26.82
N PHE A 184 10.66 -1.43 25.56
CA PHE A 184 9.26 -1.47 25.15
C PHE A 184 8.99 -2.61 24.19
N ASN A 185 7.77 -3.14 24.24
CA ASN A 185 7.15 -3.88 23.15
C ASN A 185 6.19 -2.97 22.43
N LEU A 186 6.10 -3.12 21.10
CA LEU A 186 5.02 -2.55 20.29
C LEU A 186 4.08 -3.67 19.86
N LEU A 187 2.80 -3.50 20.09
CA LEU A 187 1.74 -4.45 19.77
C LEU A 187 0.85 -3.84 18.68
N ASP A 188 0.26 -4.68 17.84
CA ASP A 188 -0.76 -4.29 16.86
C ASP A 188 -2.13 -4.02 17.52
N GLY A 189 -3.13 -3.62 16.71
CA GLY A 189 -4.49 -3.37 17.15
C GLY A 189 -5.18 -4.56 17.83
N ASN A 190 -4.72 -5.78 17.57
CA ASN A 190 -5.18 -7.02 18.21
C ASN A 190 -4.38 -7.38 19.47
N LYS A 191 -3.49 -6.49 19.92
CA LYS A 191 -2.59 -6.67 21.06
C LYS A 191 -1.58 -7.82 20.88
N LYS A 192 -1.25 -8.17 19.63
CA LYS A 192 -0.17 -9.10 19.30
C LYS A 192 1.14 -8.31 19.23
N ILE A 193 2.20 -8.83 19.87
CA ILE A 193 3.53 -8.22 19.81
C ILE A 193 4.07 -8.30 18.39
N ILE A 194 4.46 -7.16 17.82
CA ILE A 194 5.06 -7.02 16.48
C ILE A 194 6.53 -6.58 16.55
N TYR A 195 6.91 -5.86 17.61
CA TYR A 195 8.29 -5.54 17.95
C TYR A 195 8.52 -5.76 19.42
N THR A 196 9.67 -6.30 19.78
CA THR A 196 10.06 -6.59 21.15
C THR A 196 11.39 -5.93 21.50
N GLU A 197 11.58 -5.61 22.80
CA GLU A 197 12.82 -5.05 23.36
C GLU A 197 13.33 -3.77 22.69
N LEU A 198 12.43 -2.96 22.13
CA LEU A 198 12.75 -1.65 21.62
C LEU A 198 13.32 -0.79 22.77
N THR A 199 14.53 -0.25 22.61
CA THR A 199 15.25 0.41 23.71
C THR A 199 15.42 1.91 23.44
N THR A 200 15.21 2.75 24.45
CA THR A 200 15.45 4.20 24.35
C THR A 200 16.94 4.52 24.38
N ASP A 201 17.33 5.48 23.53
CA ASP A 201 18.69 5.99 23.41
C ASP A 201 19.09 6.93 24.58
N GLU A 202 20.31 7.50 24.53
CA GLU A 202 20.83 8.44 25.52
C GLU A 202 19.99 9.71 25.66
N LYS A 203 19.22 10.06 24.65
CA LYS A 203 18.30 11.22 24.63
C LYS A 203 16.87 10.83 25.04
N GLY A 204 16.66 9.58 25.47
CA GLY A 204 15.35 9.06 25.81
C GLY A 204 14.44 8.81 24.60
N ASN A 205 14.99 8.79 23.38
CA ASN A 205 14.20 8.58 22.16
C ASN A 205 14.19 7.12 21.74
N LEU A 206 13.05 6.74 21.15
CA LEU A 206 12.85 5.49 20.45
C LEU A 206 11.96 5.77 19.24
N GLU A 207 12.36 5.31 18.05
CA GLU A 207 11.56 5.47 16.83
C GLU A 207 11.26 4.12 16.20
N VAL A 208 10.02 3.94 15.73
CA VAL A 208 9.58 2.80 14.93
C VAL A 208 8.99 3.33 13.63
N GLU A 209 9.63 2.99 12.52
CA GLU A 209 9.32 3.53 11.19
C GLU A 209 8.62 2.51 10.30
N ASN A 210 8.12 2.98 9.15
CA ASN A 210 7.46 2.17 8.12
C ASN A 210 6.26 1.37 8.64
N LEU A 211 5.55 1.95 9.59
CA LEU A 211 4.35 1.34 10.15
C LEU A 211 3.19 1.39 9.15
N ILE A 212 2.33 0.39 9.20
CA ILE A 212 1.03 0.44 8.52
C ILE A 212 0.13 1.38 9.32
N PRO A 213 -0.67 2.25 8.69
CA PRO A 213 -1.66 3.04 9.41
C PRO A 213 -2.59 2.16 10.25
N GLY A 214 -2.91 2.60 11.45
CA GLY A 214 -3.76 1.81 12.37
C GLY A 214 -3.51 2.13 13.83
N THR A 215 -4.10 1.30 14.70
CA THR A 215 -3.94 1.41 16.15
C THR A 215 -2.87 0.45 16.65
N TYR A 216 -2.02 0.96 17.52
CA TYR A 216 -0.93 0.24 18.17
C TYR A 216 -0.99 0.41 19.67
N TYR A 217 -0.37 -0.50 20.40
CA TYR A 217 -0.21 -0.41 21.86
C TYR A 217 1.26 -0.48 22.21
N LEU A 218 1.74 0.51 22.96
CA LEU A 218 3.09 0.54 23.51
C LEU A 218 3.06 0.02 24.94
N GLN A 219 3.92 -0.94 25.23
CA GLN A 219 4.06 -1.57 26.56
C GLN A 219 5.48 -1.42 27.06
N GLU A 220 5.68 -0.75 28.17
CA GLU A 220 6.97 -0.78 28.86
C GLU A 220 7.18 -2.13 29.53
N ILE A 221 8.26 -2.82 29.19
CA ILE A 221 8.63 -4.11 29.77
C ILE A 221 9.79 -3.98 30.77
N GLN A 222 10.56 -2.90 30.66
CA GLN A 222 11.64 -2.59 31.60
C GLN A 222 11.81 -1.07 31.71
N ALA A 223 11.67 -0.55 32.94
CA ALA A 223 12.03 0.82 33.27
C ALA A 223 13.55 0.98 33.43
N PRO A 224 14.10 2.20 33.37
CA PRO A 224 15.48 2.47 33.76
C PRO A 224 15.74 2.13 35.22
N ASN A 225 16.99 1.87 35.55
CA ASN A 225 17.37 1.57 36.93
C ASN A 225 16.95 2.69 37.89
N GLY A 226 16.29 2.32 39.01
CA GLY A 226 15.81 3.25 40.03
C GLY A 226 14.47 3.92 39.72
N TYR A 227 13.79 3.47 38.66
CA TYR A 227 12.46 3.98 38.28
C TYR A 227 11.41 2.88 38.29
N ALA A 228 10.22 3.23 38.73
CA ALA A 228 9.06 2.35 38.69
C ALA A 228 8.55 2.20 37.24
N PRO A 229 8.26 0.96 36.77
CA PRO A 229 7.81 0.75 35.38
C PRO A 229 6.38 1.28 35.18
N TYR A 230 6.12 1.81 33.97
CA TYR A 230 4.80 2.21 33.53
C TYR A 230 3.98 0.98 33.13
N LYS A 231 3.00 0.61 33.96
CA LYS A 231 2.29 -0.69 33.84
C LYS A 231 1.14 -0.70 32.83
N LYS A 232 0.70 0.46 32.33
CA LYS A 232 -0.47 0.54 31.41
C LYS A 232 -0.01 0.45 29.95
N LEU A 233 -0.87 -0.12 29.12
CA LEU A 233 -0.71 -0.01 27.67
C LEU A 233 -1.06 1.42 27.23
N ILE A 234 -0.23 1.98 26.36
CA ILE A 234 -0.46 3.29 25.73
C ILE A 234 -0.99 3.03 24.34
N GLU A 235 -2.23 3.44 24.10
CA GLU A 235 -2.87 3.34 22.78
C GLU A 235 -2.40 4.48 21.88
N ILE A 236 -2.01 4.15 20.65
CA ILE A 236 -1.47 5.08 19.68
C ILE A 236 -2.11 4.79 18.34
N THR A 237 -2.80 5.76 17.75
CA THR A 237 -3.33 5.65 16.39
C THR A 237 -2.48 6.48 15.44
N VAL A 238 -2.00 5.86 14.36
CA VAL A 238 -1.19 6.51 13.33
C VAL A 238 -1.90 6.49 11.98
N LYS A 239 -1.77 7.59 11.23
CA LYS A 239 -2.26 7.71 9.86
C LYS A 239 -1.11 7.59 8.87
N LEU A 240 -1.44 7.36 7.61
CA LEU A 240 -0.45 7.27 6.53
C LEU A 240 0.43 8.52 6.50
N ASN A 241 1.76 8.31 6.49
CA ASN A 241 2.77 9.36 6.46
C ASN A 241 2.75 10.32 7.67
N GLU A 242 2.14 9.91 8.78
CA GLU A 242 2.12 10.66 10.03
C GLU A 242 3.26 10.23 10.96
N THR A 243 3.83 11.19 11.68
CA THR A 243 4.69 10.92 12.85
C THR A 243 3.89 11.22 14.10
N VAL A 244 3.62 10.21 14.92
CA VAL A 244 2.98 10.39 16.23
C VAL A 244 4.04 10.37 17.30
N GLU A 245 4.13 11.45 18.09
CA GLU A 245 5.04 11.55 19.23
C GLU A 245 4.30 11.21 20.53
N VAL A 246 4.90 10.33 21.34
CA VAL A 246 4.35 9.87 22.61
C VAL A 246 5.38 10.12 23.71
N THR A 247 5.00 10.84 24.75
CA THR A 247 5.83 11.03 25.93
C THR A 247 5.46 9.99 26.99
N VAL A 248 6.45 9.26 27.48
CA VAL A 248 6.28 8.27 28.55
C VAL A 248 7.14 8.69 29.75
N GLU A 249 6.49 8.83 30.89
CA GLU A 249 7.16 9.26 32.13
C GLU A 249 7.30 8.09 33.10
N ASN A 250 8.50 7.94 33.70
CA ASN A 250 8.67 7.14 34.90
C ASN A 250 9.03 8.05 36.09
N PHE A 251 8.63 7.61 37.25
CA PHE A 251 8.96 8.25 38.52
C PHE A 251 9.98 7.37 39.25
N LYS A 252 10.86 8.00 40.02
CA LYS A 252 11.82 7.26 40.85
C LYS A 252 11.07 6.36 41.81
N GLU A 253 11.60 5.17 42.02
CA GLU A 253 11.10 4.33 43.10
C GLU A 253 11.30 5.06 44.43
N PRO A 254 10.33 5.02 45.36
CA PRO A 254 10.56 5.53 46.70
C PRO A 254 11.79 4.87 47.27
N ALA A 255 12.69 5.65 47.86
CA ALA A 255 13.79 5.08 48.62
C ALA A 255 13.20 4.08 49.63
N GLU A 256 13.63 2.83 49.68
CA GLU A 256 13.31 1.97 50.78
C GLU A 256 13.77 2.71 52.02
N GLU A 257 12.77 3.09 52.92
CA GLU A 257 13.12 3.56 54.23
C GLU A 257 13.97 2.46 54.81
N GLU A 258 15.29 2.73 55.07
CA GLU A 258 16.11 1.90 55.90
C GLU A 258 15.29 1.71 57.18
N LYS A 259 14.69 0.55 57.33
CA LYS A 259 14.14 0.15 58.63
C LYS A 259 15.33 0.24 59.58
N GLU A 260 15.36 1.31 60.39
CA GLU A 260 16.25 1.35 61.54
C GLU A 260 16.12 -0.02 62.20
N VAL A 261 17.15 -0.84 62.08
CA VAL A 261 17.26 -2.04 62.84
C VAL A 261 17.35 -1.54 64.26
N PRO A 262 16.36 -1.82 65.15
CA PRO A 262 16.44 -1.38 66.54
C PRO A 262 17.80 -1.89 67.05
N ASP A 263 18.60 -0.96 67.61
CA ASP A 263 19.83 -1.23 68.32
C ASP A 263 19.55 -2.01 69.60
N ASP A 264 18.92 -3.18 69.51
CA ASP A 264 18.94 -4.17 70.56
C ASP A 264 20.28 -4.89 70.44
N ILE A 265 21.27 -4.18 71.01
CA ILE A 265 22.57 -4.76 71.36
C ILE A 265 22.29 -5.88 72.38
N VAL A 266 22.14 -7.07 71.88
CA VAL A 266 22.25 -8.28 72.68
C VAL A 266 23.70 -8.34 73.10
N GLN A 267 24.00 -7.84 74.33
CA GLN A 267 25.26 -8.09 75.04
C GLN A 267 25.40 -9.59 75.19
N ILE A 268 26.18 -10.24 74.29
CA ILE A 268 26.62 -11.57 74.49
C ILE A 268 27.66 -11.48 75.57
N LYS A 269 27.26 -11.80 76.86
CA LYS A 269 28.23 -12.11 77.95
C LYS A 269 29.03 -13.30 77.48
N VAL A 270 30.30 -13.05 77.21
CA VAL A 270 31.31 -14.10 77.10
C VAL A 270 31.53 -14.65 78.49
N GLY A 271 30.87 -15.74 78.83
CA GLY A 271 31.03 -16.52 80.05
C GLY A 271 31.95 -17.71 79.78
N GLU A 272 33.08 -17.66 80.43
CA GLU A 272 33.88 -18.73 80.96
C GLU A 272 34.11 -20.04 80.17
N LYS A 273 35.35 -20.31 79.95
CA LYS A 273 35.97 -21.63 79.64
C LYS A 273 35.25 -22.78 80.31
N ASN A 274 34.75 -23.74 79.52
CA ASN A 274 34.53 -25.08 80.04
C ASN A 274 35.21 -26.13 79.18
N GLU A 275 35.95 -26.97 79.87
CA GLU A 275 36.82 -28.03 79.44
C GLU A 275 36.14 -29.03 78.49
N MET A 276 36.93 -29.53 77.54
CA MET A 276 36.56 -30.65 76.68
C MET A 276 36.36 -31.93 77.45
N LYS A 277 35.14 -32.39 77.66
CA LYS A 277 34.88 -33.81 78.02
C LYS A 277 34.85 -34.67 76.78
N LYS A 278 35.78 -35.58 76.66
CA LYS A 278 35.80 -36.66 75.68
C LYS A 278 34.50 -37.47 75.73
N LEU A 279 33.82 -37.63 74.63
CA LEU A 279 32.78 -38.64 74.46
C LEU A 279 33.38 -40.01 74.23
N PRO A 280 32.82 -41.09 74.78
CA PRO A 280 33.31 -42.45 74.57
C PRO A 280 32.96 -42.99 73.21
N ARG A 281 33.89 -43.67 72.57
CA ARG A 281 33.66 -44.50 71.42
C ARG A 281 32.78 -45.68 71.78
N THR A 282 31.62 -45.83 71.17
CA THR A 282 30.98 -47.14 71.06
C THR A 282 30.92 -47.49 69.59
N GLY A 283 31.59 -48.57 69.23
CA GLY A 283 31.48 -49.22 67.95
C GLY A 283 30.19 -50.06 67.86
N PHE A 284 29.70 -50.12 66.66
CA PHE A 284 29.35 -51.29 65.85
C PHE A 284 29.13 -50.85 64.45
#